data_e738aec43b23731a2da5322bb8823162
#
_entry.id   e738aec43b23731a2da5322bb8823162
#
_cell.length_a   1.000
_cell.length_b   1.000
_cell.length_c   1.000
_cell.angle_alpha   90.00
_cell.angle_beta   90.00
_cell.angle_gamma   90.00
#
_symmetry.space_group_name_H-M   'P 1'
#
loop_
_entity.id
_entity.type
_entity.pdbx_description
1 polymer ?
#
loop_
_entity_poly.entity_id
_entity_poly.type
_entity_poly.pdbx_seq_one_letter_code
_entity_poly.pdbx_strand_id
1 'polypeptide(L)'
;MAGYARTNTADIQSGQVVKSAPLNAELNAVVTAFAFSGGHNHDGSSTEGAYVGLIADVDALNKVVIDTSNNRVGFFSEVSSSAVEQVRIQDGAILPVT
;
A
#
# COMPACT_ATOMS: atom_id res chain seq x y z
N MET A 1 1.61 -9.08 11.38
CA MET A 1 3.05 -9.25 11.09
C MET A 1 3.68 -7.92 10.73
N ALA A 2 4.82 -7.62 11.30
CA ALA A 2 5.49 -6.34 11.06
C ALA A 2 6.05 -6.24 9.65
N GLY A 3 6.17 -5.04 9.13
CA GLY A 3 6.89 -4.77 7.90
C GLY A 3 8.39 -4.95 8.07
N TYR A 4 9.17 -4.46 7.13
CA TYR A 4 10.62 -4.58 7.20
C TYR A 4 11.20 -3.66 8.28
N ALA A 5 12.06 -4.20 9.11
CA ALA A 5 12.89 -3.46 10.04
C ALA A 5 14.35 -3.89 9.90
N ARG A 6 15.29 -2.94 9.96
CA ARG A 6 16.70 -3.23 9.86
C ARG A 6 17.15 -4.07 11.05
N THR A 7 17.97 -5.10 10.79
CA THR A 7 18.43 -6.04 11.81
C THR A 7 19.87 -5.87 12.21
N ASN A 8 20.71 -5.32 11.33
CA ASN A 8 22.18 -5.26 11.54
C ASN A 8 22.70 -3.83 11.40
N THR A 9 22.10 -2.88 12.09
CA THR A 9 22.51 -1.48 12.00
C THR A 9 23.90 -1.22 12.55
N ALA A 10 24.38 -2.03 13.51
CA ALA A 10 25.70 -1.90 14.09
C ALA A 10 26.82 -2.40 13.17
N ASP A 11 26.50 -3.41 12.35
CA ASP A 11 27.49 -4.04 11.47
C ASP A 11 27.53 -3.39 10.08
N ILE A 12 26.49 -2.70 9.68
CA ILE A 12 26.36 -2.07 8.37
C ILE A 12 26.22 -0.56 8.57
N GLN A 13 27.34 0.11 8.74
CA GLN A 13 27.38 1.56 8.94
C GLN A 13 28.69 2.13 8.45
N SER A 14 28.76 3.45 8.38
CA SER A 14 29.95 4.16 7.91
C SER A 14 31.18 3.78 8.73
N GLY A 15 32.28 3.51 8.04
CA GLY A 15 33.56 3.13 8.67
C GLY A 15 33.69 1.66 9.01
N GLN A 16 32.67 0.85 8.74
CA GLN A 16 32.71 -0.58 9.00
C GLN A 16 32.96 -1.38 7.73
N VAL A 17 33.66 -2.52 7.88
CA VAL A 17 33.77 -3.50 6.80
C VAL A 17 32.52 -4.34 6.78
N VAL A 18 31.83 -4.36 5.64
CA VAL A 18 30.59 -5.14 5.49
C VAL A 18 30.95 -6.60 5.25
N LYS A 19 30.51 -7.47 6.15
CA LYS A 19 30.68 -8.91 6.04
C LYS A 19 29.45 -9.56 5.42
N SER A 20 29.61 -10.78 4.87
CA SER A 20 28.51 -11.46 4.17
C SER A 20 27.36 -11.84 5.10
N ALA A 21 27.65 -12.28 6.34
CA ALA A 21 26.59 -12.74 7.23
C ALA A 21 25.62 -11.62 7.64
N PRO A 22 26.06 -10.44 8.09
CA PRO A 22 25.15 -9.34 8.37
C PRO A 22 24.38 -8.86 7.13
N LEU A 23 25.03 -8.81 5.98
CA LEU A 23 24.39 -8.39 4.74
C LEU A 23 23.32 -9.38 4.31
N ASN A 24 23.61 -10.69 4.35
CA ASN A 24 22.63 -11.71 4.02
C ASN A 24 21.45 -11.70 4.99
N ALA A 25 21.69 -11.48 6.27
CA ALA A 25 20.60 -11.37 7.26
C ALA A 25 19.70 -10.18 6.95
N GLU A 26 20.28 -9.06 6.54
CA GLU A 26 19.52 -7.87 6.17
C GLU A 26 18.65 -8.12 4.92
N LEU A 27 19.23 -8.75 3.88
CA LEU A 27 18.50 -9.08 2.66
C LEU A 27 17.41 -10.12 2.92
N ASN A 28 17.66 -11.11 3.79
CA ASN A 28 16.65 -12.09 4.16
C ASN A 28 15.50 -11.44 4.94
N ALA A 29 15.77 -10.40 5.72
CA ALA A 29 14.72 -9.65 6.39
C ALA A 29 13.80 -8.94 5.37
N VAL A 30 14.38 -8.41 4.29
CA VAL A 30 13.59 -7.81 3.20
C VAL A 30 12.73 -8.87 2.53
N VAL A 31 13.28 -10.03 2.20
CA VAL A 31 12.52 -11.13 1.60
C VAL A 31 11.34 -11.52 2.49
N THR A 32 11.57 -11.65 3.79
CA THR A 32 10.52 -11.99 4.75
C THR A 32 9.41 -10.94 4.79
N ALA A 33 9.79 -9.65 4.71
CA ALA A 33 8.82 -8.55 4.72
C ALA A 33 7.87 -8.57 3.52
N PHE A 34 8.31 -9.12 2.39
CA PHE A 34 7.49 -9.23 1.17
C PHE A 34 6.88 -10.60 0.98
N ALA A 35 7.03 -11.52 1.93
CA ALA A 35 6.48 -12.86 1.82
C ALA A 35 4.95 -12.83 1.85
N PHE A 36 4.31 -13.76 1.11
CA PHE A 36 2.85 -13.89 1.10
C PHE A 36 2.30 -14.14 2.50
N SER A 37 2.94 -15.04 3.25
CA SER A 37 2.53 -15.37 4.62
C SER A 37 3.50 -14.74 5.60
N GLY A 38 2.97 -13.92 6.50
CA GLY A 38 3.76 -13.28 7.55
C GLY A 38 4.55 -12.05 7.12
N GLY A 39 4.37 -11.56 5.88
CA GLY A 39 4.96 -10.31 5.41
C GLY A 39 4.19 -9.10 5.93
N HIS A 40 4.58 -7.91 5.46
CA HIS A 40 3.90 -6.68 5.84
C HIS A 40 2.48 -6.61 5.28
N ASN A 41 1.62 -5.87 5.95
CA ASN A 41 0.25 -5.60 5.52
C ASN A 41 0.04 -4.10 5.36
N HIS A 42 -1.03 -3.73 4.69
CA HIS A 42 -1.47 -2.34 4.59
C HIS A 42 -2.65 -2.13 5.55
N ASP A 43 -2.35 -2.19 6.85
CA ASP A 43 -3.35 -2.13 7.92
C ASP A 43 -3.35 -0.81 8.70
N GLY A 44 -2.54 0.16 8.26
CA GLY A 44 -2.50 1.48 8.86
C GLY A 44 -1.67 1.60 10.14
N SER A 45 -1.06 0.51 10.61
CA SER A 45 -0.22 0.58 11.80
C SER A 45 1.14 1.21 11.49
N SER A 46 1.83 1.71 12.51
CA SER A 46 3.11 2.41 12.33
C SER A 46 4.24 1.49 11.86
N THR A 47 4.10 0.17 12.04
CA THR A 47 5.11 -0.82 11.63
C THR A 47 4.75 -1.56 10.36
N GLU A 48 3.62 -1.21 9.76
CA GLU A 48 3.12 -1.82 8.52
C GLU A 48 2.88 -0.74 7.47
N GLY A 49 2.26 -1.08 6.35
CA GLY A 49 1.91 -0.11 5.33
C GLY A 49 0.64 0.64 5.65
N ALA A 50 0.50 1.84 5.09
CA ALA A 50 -0.73 2.62 5.21
C ALA A 50 -1.89 1.90 4.52
N TYR A 51 -3.12 2.22 4.92
CA TYR A 51 -4.30 1.73 4.20
C TYR A 51 -4.24 2.15 2.73
N VAL A 52 -4.76 1.32 1.84
CA VAL A 52 -4.83 1.62 0.41
C VAL A 52 -6.13 2.36 0.15
N GLY A 53 -6.05 3.64 -0.17
CA GLY A 53 -7.23 4.49 -0.43
C GLY A 53 -7.58 4.67 -1.89
N LEU A 54 -6.75 4.15 -2.81
CA LEU A 54 -6.96 4.28 -4.24
C LEU A 54 -6.48 3.03 -4.96
N ILE A 55 -7.34 2.44 -5.79
CA ILE A 55 -6.98 1.38 -6.73
C ILE A 55 -7.28 1.91 -8.12
N ALA A 56 -6.29 1.98 -9.00
CA ALA A 56 -6.44 2.63 -10.29
C ALA A 56 -5.61 1.91 -11.36
N ASP A 57 -6.00 2.11 -12.62
CA ASP A 57 -5.18 1.70 -13.76
C ASP A 57 -4.11 2.75 -14.06
N VAL A 58 -3.39 2.59 -15.18
CA VAL A 58 -2.18 3.38 -15.47
C VAL A 58 -2.44 4.89 -15.52
N ASP A 59 -3.56 5.31 -16.08
CA ASP A 59 -3.90 6.74 -16.20
C ASP A 59 -4.88 7.22 -15.14
N ALA A 60 -5.28 6.32 -14.23
CA ALA A 60 -6.19 6.60 -13.12
C ALA A 60 -7.57 7.09 -13.53
N LEU A 61 -8.02 6.72 -14.72
CA LEU A 61 -9.36 7.06 -15.21
C LEU A 61 -10.38 5.97 -14.88
N ASN A 62 -9.91 4.73 -14.64
CA ASN A 62 -10.72 3.65 -14.09
C ASN A 62 -10.21 3.38 -12.68
N LYS A 63 -11.03 3.59 -11.65
CA LYS A 63 -10.51 3.53 -10.28
C LYS A 63 -11.59 3.32 -9.24
N VAL A 64 -11.15 2.86 -8.08
CA VAL A 64 -11.95 2.81 -6.84
C VAL A 64 -11.29 3.74 -5.84
N VAL A 65 -12.05 4.66 -5.28
CA VAL A 65 -11.53 5.71 -4.38
C VAL A 65 -12.25 5.64 -3.04
N ILE A 66 -11.48 5.67 -1.96
CA ILE A 66 -12.00 5.90 -0.61
C ILE A 66 -11.97 7.41 -0.40
N ASP A 67 -13.14 8.03 -0.44
CA ASP A 67 -13.28 9.49 -0.32
C ASP A 67 -13.57 9.84 1.14
N THR A 68 -12.52 10.13 1.87
CA THR A 68 -12.62 10.47 3.29
C THR A 68 -13.38 11.78 3.52
N SER A 69 -13.20 12.75 2.65
CA SER A 69 -13.82 14.07 2.80
C SER A 69 -15.33 14.00 2.70
N ASN A 70 -15.86 13.13 1.84
CA ASN A 70 -17.30 12.94 1.65
C ASN A 70 -17.81 11.65 2.27
N ASN A 71 -16.94 10.90 2.95
CA ASN A 71 -17.26 9.68 3.68
C ASN A 71 -17.98 8.65 2.80
N ARG A 72 -17.33 8.30 1.67
CA ARG A 72 -17.93 7.38 0.70
C ARG A 72 -16.85 6.60 -0.07
N VAL A 73 -17.30 5.50 -0.72
CA VAL A 73 -16.48 4.73 -1.66
C VAL A 73 -17.03 4.99 -3.06
N GLY A 74 -16.19 5.48 -3.96
CA GLY A 74 -16.56 5.80 -5.32
C GLY A 74 -15.96 4.83 -6.34
N PHE A 75 -16.75 4.46 -7.35
CA PHE A 75 -16.31 3.60 -8.46
C PHE A 75 -16.40 4.41 -9.74
N PHE A 76 -15.27 4.55 -10.42
CA PHE A 76 -15.13 5.42 -11.60
C PHE A 76 -14.76 4.59 -12.82
N SER A 77 -15.30 4.97 -13.97
CA SER A 77 -14.80 4.44 -15.25
C SER A 77 -14.49 5.59 -16.20
N GLU A 78 -13.63 5.30 -17.17
CA GLU A 78 -13.26 6.29 -18.18
C GLU A 78 -14.40 6.48 -19.17
N VAL A 79 -14.81 7.72 -19.35
CA VAL A 79 -15.79 8.13 -20.37
C VAL A 79 -15.23 9.37 -21.06
N SER A 80 -14.98 9.29 -22.35
CA SER A 80 -14.47 10.42 -23.15
C SER A 80 -13.21 11.04 -22.54
N SER A 81 -12.25 10.18 -22.15
CA SER A 81 -10.95 10.58 -21.58
C SER A 81 -11.03 11.26 -20.22
N SER A 82 -12.11 11.03 -19.49
CA SER A 82 -12.26 11.54 -18.13
C SER A 82 -12.72 10.43 -17.18
N ALA A 83 -12.29 10.49 -15.94
CA ALA A 83 -12.79 9.60 -14.90
C ALA A 83 -14.18 10.08 -14.48
N VAL A 84 -15.18 9.26 -14.68
CA VAL A 84 -16.58 9.60 -14.35
C VAL A 84 -17.08 8.62 -13.29
N GLU A 85 -17.55 9.15 -12.17
CA GLU A 85 -18.10 8.33 -11.10
C GLU A 85 -19.40 7.68 -11.55
N GLN A 86 -19.44 6.34 -11.47
CA GLN A 86 -20.59 5.56 -11.92
C GLN A 86 -21.47 5.13 -10.77
N VAL A 87 -20.86 4.74 -9.66
CA VAL A 87 -21.54 4.19 -8.48
C VAL A 87 -20.79 4.66 -7.25
N ARG A 88 -21.51 4.91 -6.16
CA ARG A 88 -20.91 5.15 -4.86
C ARG A 88 -21.63 4.39 -3.78
N ILE A 89 -20.91 4.07 -2.70
CA ILE A 89 -21.50 3.55 -1.46
C ILE A 89 -21.38 4.65 -0.41
N GLN A 90 -22.50 5.12 0.07
CA GLN A 90 -22.58 6.27 0.98
C GLN A 90 -23.84 6.15 1.82
N ASP A 91 -23.73 6.46 3.12
CA ASP A 91 -24.87 6.52 4.05
C ASP A 91 -25.71 5.23 4.05
N GLY A 92 -25.03 4.07 3.97
CA GLY A 92 -25.71 2.78 4.01
C GLY A 92 -26.40 2.36 2.72
N ALA A 93 -26.15 3.05 1.62
CA ALA A 93 -26.78 2.77 0.34
C ALA A 93 -25.78 2.65 -0.80
N ILE A 94 -26.14 1.90 -1.83
CA ILE A 94 -25.42 1.82 -3.10
C ILE A 94 -26.17 2.74 -4.08
N LEU A 95 -25.48 3.80 -4.53
CA LEU A 95 -26.13 4.86 -5.31
C LEU A 95 -25.51 4.97 -6.70
N PRO A 96 -26.30 4.89 -7.79
CA PRO A 96 -25.82 5.25 -9.11
C PRO A 96 -25.59 6.77 -9.18
N VAL A 97 -24.61 7.20 -10.00
CA VAL A 97 -24.16 8.60 -10.05
C VAL A 97 -24.29 9.16 -11.46
N THR A 98 -24.77 8.60 -12.43
CA THR A 98 -24.89 9.21 -13.76
C THR A 98 -26.32 9.44 -14.19
#